data_c61662b9c911acda8c11fc10d9f9e830
#
_entry.id   c61662b9c911acda8c11fc10d9f9e830
#
_cell.length_a   1.000
_cell.length_b   1.000
_cell.length_c   1.000
_cell.angle_alpha   90.00
_cell.angle_beta   90.00
_cell.angle_gamma   90.00
#
_symmetry.space_group_name_H-M   'P 1'
#
loop_
_entity.id
_entity.type
_entity.pdbx_description
1 polymer ?
#
loop_
_entity_poly.entity_id
_entity_poly.type
_entity_poly.pdbx_seq_one_letter_code
_entity_poly.pdbx_strand_id
1 'polypeptide(L)'
;MDFSPRTGLVGLIAEIEGTLISNRTSVVLVLFDGLGTQFLDERTPALVPHWASTLRAPFPSTTTVSLATVATGLAPAAHGIIGHLLWWPEVGRVVNMLKFVDLSGSAVLIDNESVLPSPNLWERLRAGGCQSVTVQPADFAGTPLTRTLYRGCRFVGAGTIDEFVEQTVTAAGVPGTFVFTYLPPVDYAAHVFGPGSAEVAGALTWVSSVWGAIVNRLPAEVVLMGTADHGVMPIPEEGKILIRDERYRPLEFWGDPRAVMVKGSARLTRELCDLTGARLVEPAEFVPWLGDGHAHHHLASRLPDAVLLAQPGQVILPWGFDKRLVGYHGGLEKIEVDIPLLVRG
;
A
#
# COMPACT_ATOMS: atom_id res chain seq x y z
N MET A 1 10.57 -23.25 -3.14
CA MET A 1 10.07 -22.49 -1.98
C MET A 1 8.56 -22.60 -1.97
N ASP A 2 7.95 -23.00 -0.87
CA ASP A 2 6.49 -23.07 -0.76
C ASP A 2 6.00 -21.72 -0.18
N PHE A 3 5.53 -20.83 -1.05
CA PHE A 3 4.98 -19.54 -0.65
C PHE A 3 3.53 -19.75 -0.23
N SER A 4 3.31 -20.04 1.04
CA SER A 4 1.96 -20.24 1.56
C SER A 4 1.15 -18.94 1.46
N PRO A 5 -0.04 -18.94 0.84
CA PRO A 5 -0.88 -17.76 0.70
C PRO A 5 -1.49 -17.27 2.03
N ARG A 6 -1.19 -17.94 3.14
CA ARG A 6 -1.86 -17.70 4.43
C ARG A 6 -1.49 -16.43 5.16
N THR A 7 -0.42 -15.77 4.75
CA THR A 7 0.21 -14.70 5.54
C THR A 7 0.22 -13.32 4.87
N GLY A 8 -0.28 -13.20 3.65
CA GLY A 8 -0.29 -11.93 2.90
C GLY A 8 1.12 -11.32 2.80
N LEU A 9 1.20 -9.98 2.77
CA LEU A 9 2.48 -9.26 2.62
C LEU A 9 3.43 -9.49 3.79
N VAL A 10 2.93 -9.62 5.03
CA VAL A 10 3.79 -9.85 6.21
C VAL A 10 4.59 -11.15 6.05
N GLY A 11 3.93 -12.23 5.65
CA GLY A 11 4.60 -13.51 5.45
C GLY A 11 5.53 -13.51 4.24
N LEU A 12 5.13 -12.87 3.14
CA LEU A 12 5.99 -12.70 1.98
C LEU A 12 7.31 -12.01 2.35
N ILE A 13 7.25 -10.93 3.11
CA ILE A 13 8.45 -10.21 3.54
C ILE A 13 9.30 -11.04 4.52
N ALA A 14 8.69 -11.79 5.42
CA ALA A 14 9.41 -12.68 6.33
C ALA A 14 10.19 -13.79 5.56
N GLU A 15 9.59 -14.36 4.52
CA GLU A 15 10.25 -15.35 3.65
C GLU A 15 11.41 -14.72 2.86
N ILE A 16 11.22 -13.53 2.31
CA ILE A 16 12.27 -12.78 1.61
C ILE A 16 13.45 -12.51 2.56
N GLU A 17 13.18 -12.00 3.77
CA GLU A 17 14.19 -11.72 4.78
C GLU A 17 14.94 -13.00 5.17
N GLY A 18 14.22 -14.10 5.41
CA GLY A 18 14.81 -15.40 5.71
C GLY A 18 15.71 -15.93 4.58
N THR A 19 15.26 -15.82 3.33
CA THR A 19 16.03 -16.25 2.14
C THR A 19 17.32 -15.46 1.99
N LEU A 20 17.27 -14.14 2.12
CA LEU A 20 18.44 -13.26 2.02
C LEU A 20 19.48 -13.55 3.09
N ILE A 21 19.05 -13.67 4.34
CA ILE A 21 19.96 -13.86 5.48
C ILE A 21 20.59 -15.26 5.49
N SER A 22 19.78 -16.30 5.22
CA SER A 22 20.25 -17.68 5.30
C SER A 22 21.08 -18.12 4.09
N ASN A 23 20.68 -17.74 2.89
CA ASN A 23 21.24 -18.27 1.64
C ASN A 23 22.13 -17.30 0.89
N ARG A 24 22.12 -16.02 1.24
CA ARG A 24 22.80 -14.94 0.49
C ARG A 24 22.36 -14.86 -0.99
N THR A 25 21.20 -15.40 -1.30
CA THR A 25 20.61 -15.33 -2.63
C THR A 25 19.98 -13.96 -2.81
N SER A 26 20.29 -13.26 -3.89
CA SER A 26 19.64 -11.99 -4.22
C SER A 26 18.16 -12.22 -4.52
N VAL A 27 17.32 -11.31 -4.05
CA VAL A 27 15.86 -11.34 -4.25
C VAL A 27 15.42 -10.03 -4.87
N VAL A 28 14.63 -10.10 -5.93
CA VAL A 28 13.91 -8.97 -6.52
C VAL A 28 12.44 -9.12 -6.19
N LEU A 29 11.86 -8.09 -5.57
CA LEU A 29 10.42 -7.97 -5.39
C LEU A 29 9.94 -6.76 -6.20
N VAL A 30 9.09 -7.02 -7.20
CA VAL A 30 8.41 -5.96 -7.97
C VAL A 30 7.02 -5.75 -7.36
N LEU A 31 6.74 -4.54 -6.91
CA LEU A 31 5.41 -4.16 -6.44
C LEU A 31 4.73 -3.28 -7.48
N PHE A 32 3.58 -3.74 -7.92
CA PHE A 32 2.71 -3.07 -8.89
C PHE A 32 1.57 -2.38 -8.13
N ASP A 33 1.62 -1.08 -7.95
CA ASP A 33 0.61 -0.32 -7.23
C ASP A 33 -0.76 -0.43 -7.90
N GLY A 34 -1.77 -0.84 -7.12
CA GLY A 34 -3.14 -0.99 -7.58
C GLY A 34 -3.42 -2.22 -8.46
N LEU A 35 -2.45 -3.11 -8.67
CA LEU A 35 -2.61 -4.30 -9.51
C LEU A 35 -3.32 -5.44 -8.75
N GLY A 36 -4.60 -5.28 -8.48
CA GLY A 36 -5.42 -6.39 -7.99
C GLY A 36 -5.50 -7.54 -8.99
N THR A 37 -5.90 -8.73 -8.52
CA THR A 37 -5.98 -9.93 -9.37
C THR A 37 -6.93 -9.78 -10.56
N GLN A 38 -7.89 -8.85 -10.52
CA GLN A 38 -8.80 -8.53 -11.62
C GLN A 38 -8.09 -8.00 -12.88
N PHE A 39 -6.83 -7.59 -12.78
CA PHE A 39 -6.03 -7.08 -13.90
C PHE A 39 -5.08 -8.14 -14.49
N LEU A 40 -5.11 -9.37 -14.00
CA LEU A 40 -4.33 -10.47 -14.58
C LEU A 40 -5.12 -11.15 -15.71
N ASP A 41 -5.02 -10.61 -16.90
CA ASP A 41 -5.72 -11.04 -18.11
C ASP A 41 -4.85 -10.83 -19.38
N GLU A 42 -5.48 -10.79 -20.55
CA GLU A 42 -4.79 -10.59 -21.82
C GLU A 42 -4.04 -9.25 -21.93
N ARG A 43 -4.31 -8.27 -21.08
CA ARG A 43 -3.60 -7.00 -21.03
C ARG A 43 -2.25 -7.10 -20.30
N THR A 44 -2.06 -8.17 -19.54
CA THR A 44 -0.84 -8.44 -18.76
C THR A 44 -0.19 -9.78 -19.12
N PRO A 45 0.10 -10.05 -20.41
CA PRO A 45 0.50 -11.38 -20.89
C PRO A 45 1.84 -11.86 -20.30
N ALA A 46 2.72 -10.97 -19.87
CA ALA A 46 3.97 -11.36 -19.22
C ALA A 46 3.81 -11.68 -17.73
N LEU A 47 2.73 -11.23 -17.08
CA LEU A 47 2.48 -11.48 -15.67
C LEU A 47 1.73 -12.80 -15.44
N VAL A 48 0.71 -13.06 -16.25
CA VAL A 48 -0.20 -14.23 -16.11
C VAL A 48 0.54 -15.57 -15.97
N PRO A 49 1.57 -15.89 -16.77
CA PRO A 49 2.30 -17.16 -16.64
C PRO A 49 3.04 -17.34 -15.31
N HIS A 50 3.29 -16.26 -14.59
CA HIS A 50 4.01 -16.25 -13.31
C HIS A 50 3.09 -16.14 -12.09
N TRP A 51 1.76 -16.06 -12.29
CA TRP A 51 0.80 -15.99 -11.18
C TRP A 51 0.73 -17.33 -10.46
N ALA A 52 1.40 -17.40 -9.30
CA ALA A 52 1.50 -18.61 -8.49
C ALA A 52 0.33 -18.77 -7.51
N SER A 53 -0.12 -17.66 -6.91
CA SER A 53 -1.24 -17.66 -5.95
C SER A 53 -1.78 -16.23 -5.73
N THR A 54 -2.86 -16.16 -4.95
CA THR A 54 -3.43 -14.90 -4.48
C THR A 54 -3.05 -14.67 -3.04
N LEU A 55 -2.50 -13.49 -2.74
CA LEU A 55 -2.28 -12.98 -1.40
C LEU A 55 -3.42 -12.03 -1.02
N ARG A 56 -3.43 -11.64 0.24
CA ARG A 56 -4.36 -10.63 0.75
C ARG A 56 -3.61 -9.38 1.18
N ALA A 57 -4.04 -8.23 0.66
CA ALA A 57 -3.56 -6.93 1.12
C ALA A 57 -3.90 -6.70 2.60
N PRO A 58 -3.09 -5.95 3.36
CA PRO A 58 -3.44 -5.59 4.73
C PRO A 58 -4.67 -4.67 4.77
N PHE A 59 -5.31 -4.57 5.93
CA PHE A 59 -6.41 -3.60 6.14
C PHE A 59 -5.89 -2.36 6.87
N PRO A 60 -6.30 -1.16 6.46
CA PRO A 60 -6.97 -0.82 5.20
C PRO A 60 -6.12 -1.14 3.96
N SER A 61 -6.77 -1.54 2.85
CA SER A 61 -6.11 -1.90 1.60
C SER A 61 -5.66 -0.64 0.84
N THR A 62 -4.60 -0.01 1.32
CA THR A 62 -4.10 1.27 0.83
C THR A 62 -2.57 1.30 0.77
N THR A 63 -2.03 2.06 -0.18
CA THR A 63 -0.59 2.15 -0.48
C THR A 63 0.26 2.39 0.77
N THR A 64 -0.10 3.36 1.61
CA THR A 64 0.70 3.72 2.80
C THR A 64 0.80 2.59 3.82
N VAL A 65 -0.28 1.82 4.00
CA VAL A 65 -0.33 0.67 4.91
C VAL A 65 0.49 -0.49 4.35
N SER A 66 0.28 -0.81 3.08
CA SER A 66 0.99 -1.92 2.42
C SER A 66 2.49 -1.66 2.28
N LEU A 67 2.89 -0.44 1.88
CA LEU A 67 4.32 -0.08 1.80
C LEU A 67 4.98 -0.04 3.18
N ALA A 68 4.27 0.38 4.24
CA ALA A 68 4.78 0.29 5.61
C ALA A 68 4.95 -1.19 6.04
N THR A 69 4.02 -2.07 5.63
CA THR A 69 4.15 -3.52 5.84
C THR A 69 5.40 -4.06 5.13
N VAL A 70 5.65 -3.68 3.88
CA VAL A 70 6.86 -4.07 3.15
C VAL A 70 8.12 -3.54 3.83
N ALA A 71 8.13 -2.26 4.22
CA ALA A 71 9.30 -1.60 4.82
C ALA A 71 9.67 -2.14 6.21
N THR A 72 8.74 -2.81 6.88
CA THR A 72 8.95 -3.30 8.26
C THR A 72 8.85 -4.82 8.40
N GLY A 73 8.14 -5.50 7.50
CA GLY A 73 7.73 -6.90 7.68
C GLY A 73 6.68 -7.09 8.79
N LEU A 74 6.04 -6.01 9.24
CA LEU A 74 5.09 -6.00 10.35
C LEU A 74 3.66 -5.75 9.86
N ALA A 75 2.68 -6.20 10.65
CA ALA A 75 1.27 -5.90 10.42
C ALA A 75 0.93 -4.44 10.80
N PRO A 76 -0.18 -3.87 10.26
CA PRO A 76 -0.60 -2.50 10.55
C PRO A 76 -0.67 -2.13 12.03
N ALA A 77 -1.15 -3.03 12.88
CA ALA A 77 -1.14 -2.80 14.33
C ALA A 77 0.27 -2.57 14.90
N ALA A 78 1.27 -3.25 14.34
CA ALA A 78 2.64 -3.23 14.85
C ALA A 78 3.48 -2.10 14.22
N HIS A 79 3.26 -1.71 12.95
CA HIS A 79 3.97 -0.56 12.38
C HIS A 79 3.23 0.77 12.56
N GLY A 80 1.97 0.77 12.99
CA GLY A 80 1.21 1.95 13.40
C GLY A 80 0.65 2.83 12.28
N ILE A 81 0.83 2.49 11.00
CA ILE A 81 0.20 3.17 9.87
C ILE A 81 -1.08 2.41 9.53
N ILE A 82 -2.24 3.03 9.79
CA ILE A 82 -3.55 2.39 9.67
C ILE A 82 -4.48 3.13 8.70
N GLY A 83 -3.94 3.90 7.76
CA GLY A 83 -4.73 4.59 6.72
C GLY A 83 -3.88 5.53 5.89
N HIS A 84 -4.45 5.98 4.76
CA HIS A 84 -3.88 7.02 3.91
C HIS A 84 -3.91 8.39 4.60
N LEU A 85 -5.05 8.74 5.17
CA LEU A 85 -5.18 9.83 6.12
C LEU A 85 -5.06 9.24 7.52
N LEU A 86 -4.20 9.79 8.35
CA LEU A 86 -3.93 9.26 9.68
C LEU A 86 -4.07 10.35 10.74
N TRP A 87 -4.84 10.08 11.79
CA TRP A 87 -4.85 10.94 12.98
C TRP A 87 -3.48 10.91 13.64
N TRP A 88 -2.86 12.09 13.79
CA TRP A 88 -1.55 12.23 14.39
C TRP A 88 -1.65 12.98 15.73
N PRO A 89 -1.70 12.25 16.86
CA PRO A 89 -2.01 12.83 18.16
C PRO A 89 -1.05 13.93 18.61
N GLU A 90 0.26 13.79 18.26
CA GLU A 90 1.32 14.72 18.69
C GLU A 90 1.15 16.11 18.09
N VAL A 91 0.50 16.22 16.94
CA VAL A 91 0.21 17.51 16.30
C VAL A 91 -1.28 17.86 16.33
N GLY A 92 -2.13 16.95 16.84
CA GLY A 92 -3.58 17.14 16.94
C GLY A 92 -4.27 17.34 15.59
N ARG A 93 -3.78 16.68 14.53
CA ARG A 93 -4.27 16.84 13.16
C ARG A 93 -4.33 15.51 12.42
N VAL A 94 -5.18 15.46 11.38
CA VAL A 94 -5.17 14.42 10.36
C VAL A 94 -4.08 14.74 9.34
N VAL A 95 -3.22 13.77 9.07
CA VAL A 95 -2.07 13.88 8.16
C VAL A 95 -2.26 12.96 6.97
N ASN A 96 -2.09 13.50 5.78
CA ASN A 96 -1.95 12.70 4.56
C ASN A 96 -0.55 12.06 4.55
N MET A 97 -0.50 10.74 4.67
CA MET A 97 0.74 9.98 4.84
C MET A 97 1.57 9.84 3.56
N LEU A 98 1.03 10.18 2.38
CA LEU A 98 1.84 10.27 1.15
C LEU A 98 2.64 11.57 1.09
N LYS A 99 2.04 12.69 1.53
CA LYS A 99 2.57 14.03 1.34
C LYS A 99 3.06 14.70 2.62
N PHE A 100 2.69 14.17 3.78
CA PHE A 100 2.93 14.77 5.11
C PHE A 100 2.39 16.20 5.20
N VAL A 101 1.15 16.36 4.74
CA VAL A 101 0.37 17.59 4.84
C VAL A 101 -0.92 17.33 5.60
N ASP A 102 -1.47 18.36 6.23
CA ASP A 102 -2.80 18.27 6.83
C ASP A 102 -3.92 18.39 5.76
N LEU A 103 -5.18 18.29 6.17
CA LEU A 103 -6.34 18.38 5.26
C LEU A 103 -6.48 19.73 4.56
N SER A 104 -5.78 20.77 5.01
CA SER A 104 -5.71 22.08 4.34
C SER A 104 -4.60 22.14 3.29
N GLY A 105 -3.73 21.13 3.22
CA GLY A 105 -2.53 21.09 2.37
C GLY A 105 -1.31 21.74 3.01
N SER A 106 -1.39 22.14 4.29
CA SER A 106 -0.26 22.70 5.02
C SER A 106 0.70 21.59 5.45
N ALA A 107 2.02 21.83 5.28
CA ALA A 107 3.04 20.86 5.68
C ALA A 107 2.98 20.57 7.18
N VAL A 108 3.08 19.30 7.53
CA VAL A 108 3.19 18.84 8.92
C VAL A 108 4.60 18.35 9.16
N LEU A 109 5.27 18.97 10.14
CA LEU A 109 6.62 18.57 10.52
C LEU A 109 6.55 17.34 11.42
N ILE A 110 6.93 16.20 10.87
CA ILE A 110 7.03 14.92 11.55
C ILE A 110 8.46 14.43 11.36
N ASP A 111 9.07 13.92 12.41
CA ASP A 111 10.34 13.23 12.29
C ASP A 111 10.13 11.91 11.53
N ASN A 112 10.56 11.88 10.28
CA ASN A 112 10.39 10.72 9.40
C ASN A 112 11.03 9.44 9.95
N GLU A 113 12.08 9.57 10.78
CA GLU A 113 12.79 8.43 11.35
C GLU A 113 12.02 7.77 12.50
N SER A 114 11.11 8.52 13.15
CA SER A 114 10.29 8.03 14.25
C SER A 114 8.94 7.43 13.83
N VAL A 115 8.54 7.61 12.56
CA VAL A 115 7.22 7.17 12.07
C VAL A 115 7.05 5.66 12.09
N LEU A 116 8.08 4.92 11.67
CA LEU A 116 8.10 3.46 11.63
C LEU A 116 9.01 2.89 12.73
N PRO A 117 8.71 1.70 13.24
CA PRO A 117 9.58 1.00 14.19
C PRO A 117 11.01 0.86 13.70
N SER A 118 11.96 0.90 14.64
CA SER A 118 13.37 0.64 14.40
C SER A 118 13.81 -0.59 15.21
N PRO A 119 14.59 -1.52 14.62
CA PRO A 119 15.02 -1.52 13.21
C PRO A 119 13.89 -1.88 12.25
N ASN A 120 13.83 -1.20 11.09
CA ASN A 120 12.99 -1.58 9.98
C ASN A 120 13.61 -2.76 9.19
N LEU A 121 12.96 -3.24 8.11
CA LEU A 121 13.45 -4.35 7.29
C LEU A 121 14.87 -4.07 6.72
N TRP A 122 15.08 -2.87 6.17
CA TRP A 122 16.34 -2.50 5.51
C TRP A 122 17.51 -2.46 6.49
N GLU A 123 17.26 -1.99 7.70
CA GLU A 123 18.23 -1.96 8.79
C GLU A 123 18.57 -3.37 9.31
N ARG A 124 17.57 -4.26 9.40
CA ARG A 124 17.79 -5.67 9.77
C ARG A 124 18.58 -6.42 8.70
N LEU A 125 18.25 -6.24 7.42
CA LEU A 125 18.99 -6.83 6.30
C LEU A 125 20.45 -6.37 6.30
N ARG A 126 20.70 -5.07 6.51
CA ARG A 126 22.07 -4.52 6.63
C ARG A 126 22.81 -5.13 7.81
N ALA A 127 22.19 -5.24 8.99
CA ALA A 127 22.77 -5.90 10.14
C ALA A 127 23.09 -7.38 9.87
N GLY A 128 22.28 -8.06 9.07
CA GLY A 128 22.52 -9.41 8.54
C GLY A 128 23.57 -9.46 7.43
N GLY A 129 24.20 -8.33 7.04
CA GLY A 129 25.23 -8.23 6.00
C GLY A 129 24.68 -8.28 4.58
N CYS A 130 23.38 -8.06 4.38
CA CYS A 130 22.73 -7.94 3.07
C CYS A 130 22.64 -6.46 2.64
N GLN A 131 22.57 -6.24 1.32
CA GLN A 131 22.30 -4.92 0.76
C GLN A 131 20.83 -4.76 0.45
N SER A 132 20.36 -3.51 0.43
CA SER A 132 18.99 -3.17 0.05
C SER A 132 19.00 -2.00 -0.93
N VAL A 133 18.27 -2.16 -2.04
CA VAL A 133 18.11 -1.15 -3.07
C VAL A 133 16.64 -1.01 -3.39
N THR A 134 16.13 0.23 -3.44
CA THR A 134 14.80 0.48 -4.01
C THR A 134 14.93 1.20 -5.35
N VAL A 135 14.21 0.70 -6.38
CA VAL A 135 14.12 1.29 -7.72
C VAL A 135 12.71 1.86 -7.87
N GLN A 136 12.59 3.17 -8.02
CA GLN A 136 11.31 3.87 -8.01
C GLN A 136 11.33 5.05 -9.00
N PRO A 137 10.16 5.67 -9.31
CA PRO A 137 10.14 6.93 -10.04
C PRO A 137 11.10 7.95 -9.44
N ALA A 138 11.90 8.59 -10.30
CA ALA A 138 12.94 9.53 -9.86
C ALA A 138 12.40 10.69 -9.03
N ASP A 139 11.16 11.14 -9.33
CA ASP A 139 10.47 12.21 -8.59
C ASP A 139 10.12 11.87 -7.15
N PHE A 140 10.21 10.60 -6.76
CA PHE A 140 9.98 10.18 -5.37
C PHE A 140 11.22 10.35 -4.49
N ALA A 141 12.36 10.66 -5.08
CA ALA A 141 13.61 10.87 -4.34
C ALA A 141 13.44 11.98 -3.29
N GLY A 142 13.75 11.64 -2.03
CA GLY A 142 13.73 12.61 -0.92
C GLY A 142 12.35 13.11 -0.49
N THR A 143 11.25 12.53 -1.00
CA THR A 143 9.92 12.83 -0.45
C THR A 143 9.82 12.39 1.01
N PRO A 144 8.91 12.99 1.81
CA PRO A 144 8.74 12.58 3.20
C PRO A 144 8.42 11.09 3.34
N LEU A 145 7.55 10.55 2.49
CA LEU A 145 7.21 9.13 2.50
C LEU A 145 8.44 8.26 2.18
N THR A 146 9.23 8.61 1.16
CA THR A 146 10.47 7.89 0.80
C THR A 146 11.45 7.87 1.96
N ARG A 147 11.67 9.00 2.64
CA ARG A 147 12.54 9.05 3.83
C ARG A 147 12.02 8.19 4.97
N THR A 148 10.71 8.12 5.15
CA THR A 148 10.07 7.28 6.16
C THR A 148 10.23 5.79 5.87
N LEU A 149 9.86 5.36 4.66
CA LEU A 149 9.77 3.95 4.30
C LEU A 149 11.13 3.30 4.05
N TYR A 150 12.09 4.04 3.46
CA TYR A 150 13.34 3.46 2.94
C TYR A 150 14.58 3.89 3.72
N ARG A 151 14.43 4.21 5.01
CA ARG A 151 15.55 4.48 5.91
C ARG A 151 16.50 3.27 5.94
N GLY A 152 17.74 3.46 5.54
CA GLY A 152 18.75 2.40 5.45
C GLY A 152 18.79 1.65 4.11
N CYS A 153 17.90 1.96 3.17
CA CYS A 153 17.86 1.41 1.81
C CYS A 153 18.47 2.43 0.81
N ARG A 154 19.20 1.95 -0.18
CA ARG A 154 19.72 2.81 -1.27
C ARG A 154 18.60 3.08 -2.28
N PHE A 155 18.26 4.35 -2.47
CA PHE A 155 17.30 4.78 -3.48
C PHE A 155 17.95 4.93 -4.86
N VAL A 156 17.29 4.42 -5.90
CA VAL A 156 17.67 4.57 -7.31
C VAL A 156 16.44 5.03 -8.10
N GLY A 157 16.56 6.17 -8.75
CA GLY A 157 15.49 6.74 -9.58
C GLY A 157 15.47 6.13 -10.97
N ALA A 158 14.26 5.94 -11.53
CA ALA A 158 14.01 5.52 -12.89
C ALA A 158 12.79 6.25 -13.46
N GLY A 159 12.70 6.43 -14.79
CA GLY A 159 11.58 7.08 -15.47
C GLY A 159 11.06 6.33 -16.69
N THR A 160 11.87 5.46 -17.25
CA THR A 160 11.55 4.67 -18.45
C THR A 160 11.58 3.17 -18.16
N ILE A 161 10.95 2.36 -19.03
CA ILE A 161 11.01 0.89 -18.94
C ILE A 161 12.47 0.42 -18.85
N ASP A 162 13.31 0.91 -19.76
CA ASP A 162 14.71 0.51 -19.84
C ASP A 162 15.48 0.86 -18.56
N GLU A 163 15.24 2.04 -17.98
CA GLU A 163 15.86 2.44 -16.71
C GLU A 163 15.39 1.55 -15.53
N PHE A 164 14.08 1.29 -15.40
CA PHE A 164 13.58 0.39 -14.38
C PHE A 164 14.21 -0.99 -14.46
N VAL A 165 14.27 -1.55 -15.67
CA VAL A 165 14.85 -2.87 -15.93
C VAL A 165 16.35 -2.86 -15.65
N GLU A 166 17.11 -1.91 -16.20
CA GLU A 166 18.56 -1.81 -16.05
C GLU A 166 18.98 -1.66 -14.58
N GLN A 167 18.34 -0.74 -13.86
CA GLN A 167 18.66 -0.50 -12.45
C GLN A 167 18.31 -1.71 -11.58
N THR A 168 17.17 -2.38 -11.85
CA THR A 168 16.76 -3.58 -11.11
C THR A 168 17.74 -4.73 -11.35
N VAL A 169 18.09 -5.03 -12.60
CA VAL A 169 18.99 -6.11 -12.96
C VAL A 169 20.42 -5.85 -12.45
N THR A 170 20.91 -4.63 -12.60
CA THR A 170 22.25 -4.22 -12.12
C THR A 170 22.36 -4.36 -10.60
N ALA A 171 21.36 -3.90 -9.86
CA ALA A 171 21.35 -4.01 -8.40
C ALA A 171 21.29 -5.48 -7.94
N ALA A 172 20.49 -6.29 -8.60
CA ALA A 172 20.34 -7.71 -8.27
C ALA A 172 21.58 -8.56 -8.58
N GLY A 173 22.46 -8.08 -9.48
CA GLY A 173 23.75 -8.73 -9.81
C GLY A 173 24.76 -8.72 -8.66
N VAL A 174 24.53 -7.96 -7.60
CA VAL A 174 25.37 -7.99 -6.39
C VAL A 174 24.81 -9.05 -5.43
N PRO A 175 25.57 -10.12 -5.10
CA PRO A 175 25.08 -11.19 -4.25
C PRO A 175 24.57 -10.72 -2.88
N GLY A 176 23.48 -11.31 -2.42
CA GLY A 176 22.87 -10.96 -1.13
C GLY A 176 22.17 -9.60 -1.12
N THR A 177 21.70 -9.15 -2.28
CA THR A 177 20.97 -7.89 -2.41
C THR A 177 19.46 -8.12 -2.47
N PHE A 178 18.71 -7.37 -1.66
CA PHE A 178 17.28 -7.20 -1.82
C PHE A 178 17.00 -6.00 -2.72
N VAL A 179 16.36 -6.21 -3.86
CA VAL A 179 15.93 -5.14 -4.76
C VAL A 179 14.41 -5.04 -4.69
N PHE A 180 13.93 -3.90 -4.24
CA PHE A 180 12.51 -3.56 -4.21
C PHE A 180 12.20 -2.58 -5.34
N THR A 181 11.49 -3.03 -6.38
CA THR A 181 11.10 -2.21 -7.53
C THR A 181 9.62 -1.85 -7.40
N TYR A 182 9.29 -0.55 -7.37
CA TYR A 182 7.94 -0.05 -7.20
C TYR A 182 7.43 0.64 -8.46
N LEU A 183 6.27 0.18 -8.97
CA LEU A 183 5.68 0.62 -10.24
C LEU A 183 4.26 1.18 -10.02
N PRO A 184 4.07 2.52 -9.98
CA PRO A 184 2.82 3.17 -9.61
C PRO A 184 1.79 3.37 -10.75
N PRO A 185 2.03 3.11 -12.06
CA PRO A 185 1.17 3.66 -13.10
C PRO A 185 -0.26 3.11 -13.12
N VAL A 186 -0.49 1.87 -12.64
CA VAL A 186 -1.83 1.25 -12.69
C VAL A 186 -2.77 1.95 -11.72
N ASP A 187 -2.34 2.16 -10.47
CA ASP A 187 -3.13 2.85 -9.45
C ASP A 187 -3.42 4.30 -9.86
N TYR A 188 -2.38 5.03 -10.30
CA TYR A 188 -2.55 6.39 -10.78
C TYR A 188 -3.58 6.50 -11.90
N ALA A 189 -3.49 5.62 -12.92
CA ALA A 189 -4.44 5.62 -14.03
C ALA A 189 -5.86 5.24 -13.56
N ALA A 190 -5.97 4.27 -12.66
CA ALA A 190 -7.25 3.83 -12.12
C ALA A 190 -7.93 4.92 -11.27
N HIS A 191 -7.16 5.65 -10.47
CA HIS A 191 -7.67 6.78 -9.70
C HIS A 191 -8.21 7.92 -10.57
N VAL A 192 -7.48 8.28 -11.63
CA VAL A 192 -7.78 9.47 -12.44
C VAL A 192 -8.80 9.19 -13.52
N PHE A 193 -8.68 8.05 -14.20
CA PHE A 193 -9.46 7.72 -15.41
C PHE A 193 -10.47 6.57 -15.20
N GLY A 194 -10.34 5.85 -14.10
CA GLY A 194 -11.17 4.70 -13.75
C GLY A 194 -10.58 3.37 -14.22
N PRO A 195 -10.83 2.26 -13.48
CA PRO A 195 -10.23 0.95 -13.72
C PRO A 195 -10.51 0.33 -15.11
N GLY A 196 -11.59 0.77 -15.78
CA GLY A 196 -11.96 0.31 -17.13
C GLY A 196 -11.44 1.18 -18.28
N SER A 197 -10.60 2.19 -18.02
CA SER A 197 -10.16 3.16 -19.02
C SER A 197 -9.05 2.63 -19.93
N ALA A 198 -8.86 3.32 -21.07
CA ALA A 198 -7.75 3.05 -21.99
C ALA A 198 -6.38 3.36 -21.34
N GLU A 199 -6.35 4.33 -20.44
CA GLU A 199 -5.16 4.71 -19.68
C GLU A 199 -4.72 3.58 -18.75
N VAL A 200 -5.67 2.91 -18.08
CA VAL A 200 -5.37 1.70 -17.28
C VAL A 200 -4.87 0.56 -18.18
N ALA A 201 -5.48 0.35 -19.36
CA ALA A 201 -4.99 -0.66 -20.29
C ALA A 201 -3.56 -0.36 -20.75
N GLY A 202 -3.22 0.91 -21.01
CA GLY A 202 -1.86 1.36 -21.30
C GLY A 202 -0.89 1.12 -20.14
N ALA A 203 -1.31 1.44 -18.92
CA ALA A 203 -0.51 1.20 -17.70
C ALA A 203 -0.25 -0.29 -17.46
N LEU A 204 -1.26 -1.15 -17.67
CA LEU A 204 -1.13 -2.61 -17.57
C LEU A 204 -0.13 -3.16 -18.60
N THR A 205 -0.20 -2.69 -19.84
CA THR A 205 0.78 -3.05 -20.89
C THR A 205 2.20 -2.61 -20.49
N TRP A 206 2.33 -1.41 -19.93
CA TRP A 206 3.62 -0.88 -19.49
C TRP A 206 4.23 -1.73 -18.37
N VAL A 207 3.48 -2.03 -17.28
CA VAL A 207 3.99 -2.86 -16.18
C VAL A 207 4.28 -4.30 -16.62
N SER A 208 3.46 -4.85 -17.53
CA SER A 208 3.69 -6.16 -18.14
C SER A 208 5.01 -6.19 -18.93
N SER A 209 5.34 -5.11 -19.66
CA SER A 209 6.59 -4.98 -20.40
C SER A 209 7.80 -4.89 -19.47
N VAL A 210 7.70 -4.12 -18.36
CA VAL A 210 8.78 -4.04 -17.35
C VAL A 210 9.04 -5.42 -16.76
N TRP A 211 7.98 -6.13 -16.31
CA TRP A 211 8.10 -7.47 -15.74
C TRP A 211 8.74 -8.45 -16.71
N GLY A 212 8.24 -8.54 -17.95
CA GLY A 212 8.75 -9.44 -18.97
C GLY A 212 10.23 -9.18 -19.30
N ALA A 213 10.64 -7.92 -19.34
CA ALA A 213 12.04 -7.55 -19.57
C ALA A 213 12.94 -7.91 -18.36
N ILE A 214 12.46 -7.75 -17.13
CA ILE A 214 13.17 -8.20 -15.91
C ILE A 214 13.32 -9.73 -15.94
N VAL A 215 12.23 -10.48 -16.18
CA VAL A 215 12.25 -11.95 -16.30
C VAL A 215 13.33 -12.44 -17.26
N ASN A 216 13.42 -11.80 -18.45
CA ASN A 216 14.34 -12.20 -19.51
C ASN A 216 15.81 -11.83 -19.23
N ARG A 217 16.08 -10.80 -18.43
CA ARG A 217 17.45 -10.27 -18.22
C ARG A 217 18.05 -10.64 -16.87
N LEU A 218 17.21 -11.02 -15.90
CA LEU A 218 17.67 -11.33 -14.56
C LEU A 218 18.35 -12.70 -14.52
N PRO A 219 19.55 -12.85 -13.92
CA PRO A 219 20.22 -14.15 -13.77
C PRO A 219 19.32 -15.22 -13.13
N ALA A 220 19.50 -16.47 -13.52
CA ALA A 220 18.63 -17.57 -13.06
C ALA A 220 18.72 -17.84 -11.55
N GLU A 221 19.87 -17.56 -10.95
CA GLU A 221 20.11 -17.70 -9.51
C GLU A 221 19.44 -16.64 -8.64
N VAL A 222 18.97 -15.53 -9.22
CA VAL A 222 18.25 -14.49 -8.50
C VAL A 222 16.77 -14.85 -8.38
N VAL A 223 16.24 -14.82 -7.18
CA VAL A 223 14.80 -15.04 -6.95
C VAL A 223 14.04 -13.80 -7.41
N LEU A 224 13.06 -14.00 -8.29
CA LEU A 224 12.18 -12.91 -8.75
C LEU A 224 10.75 -13.17 -8.32
N MET A 225 10.19 -12.23 -7.60
CA MET A 225 8.80 -12.20 -7.15
C MET A 225 8.13 -10.90 -7.54
N GLY A 226 6.81 -10.95 -7.71
CA GLY A 226 5.99 -9.76 -7.91
C GLY A 226 4.73 -9.84 -7.06
N THR A 227 4.22 -8.69 -6.64
CA THR A 227 2.94 -8.58 -5.94
C THR A 227 2.36 -7.17 -6.14
N ALA A 228 1.18 -6.93 -5.58
CA ALA A 228 0.61 -5.59 -5.47
C ALA A 228 0.46 -5.19 -4.01
N ASP A 229 0.11 -3.95 -3.77
CA ASP A 229 -0.23 -3.42 -2.45
C ASP A 229 -1.75 -3.51 -2.17
N HIS A 230 -2.59 -3.33 -3.21
CA HIS A 230 -4.04 -3.48 -3.21
C HIS A 230 -4.54 -3.56 -4.66
N GLY A 231 -5.85 -3.76 -4.82
CA GLY A 231 -6.54 -3.54 -6.07
C GLY A 231 -7.37 -2.25 -6.03
N VAL A 232 -8.15 -1.95 -7.07
CA VAL A 232 -8.91 -0.71 -7.23
C VAL A 232 -10.34 -1.01 -7.63
N MET A 233 -11.31 -0.37 -6.93
CA MET A 233 -12.74 -0.46 -7.21
C MET A 233 -13.19 0.76 -8.03
N PRO A 234 -13.92 0.58 -9.14
CA PRO A 234 -14.58 1.68 -9.82
C PRO A 234 -15.73 2.22 -8.97
N ILE A 235 -15.82 3.55 -8.85
CA ILE A 235 -16.91 4.20 -8.11
C ILE A 235 -17.64 5.12 -9.07
N PRO A 236 -18.91 4.82 -9.38
CA PRO A 236 -19.75 5.70 -10.18
C PRO A 236 -20.06 7.00 -9.42
N GLU A 237 -20.44 8.06 -10.12
CA GLU A 237 -20.65 9.37 -9.48
C GLU A 237 -21.74 9.33 -8.40
N GLU A 238 -22.80 8.55 -8.63
CA GLU A 238 -23.89 8.31 -7.67
C GLU A 238 -23.44 7.53 -6.42
N GLY A 239 -22.31 6.83 -6.49
CA GLY A 239 -21.73 6.12 -5.36
C GLY A 239 -20.86 7.01 -4.45
N LYS A 240 -20.66 8.28 -4.81
CA LYS A 240 -19.87 9.25 -4.03
C LYS A 240 -20.74 9.97 -3.00
N ILE A 241 -20.68 9.55 -1.76
CA ILE A 241 -21.49 10.11 -0.66
C ILE A 241 -20.73 11.23 0.01
N LEU A 242 -21.10 12.48 -0.30
CA LEU A 242 -20.45 13.68 0.23
C LEU A 242 -21.04 14.07 1.59
N ILE A 243 -20.23 14.11 2.64
CA ILE A 243 -20.66 14.60 3.96
C ILE A 243 -20.42 16.11 4.00
N ARG A 244 -21.51 16.89 3.94
CA ARG A 244 -21.49 18.36 3.89
C ARG A 244 -22.46 19.02 4.88
N ASP A 245 -23.28 18.23 5.60
CA ASP A 245 -24.19 18.74 6.62
C ASP A 245 -23.38 19.16 7.87
N GLU A 246 -23.50 20.42 8.27
CA GLU A 246 -22.74 21.03 9.36
C GLU A 246 -22.96 20.35 10.72
N ARG A 247 -24.06 19.62 10.90
CA ARG A 247 -24.30 18.83 12.14
C ARG A 247 -23.22 17.77 12.39
N TYR A 248 -22.51 17.32 11.35
CA TYR A 248 -21.42 16.34 11.46
C TYR A 248 -20.04 16.96 11.64
N ARG A 249 -19.91 18.29 11.67
CA ARG A 249 -18.65 19.00 11.95
C ARG A 249 -17.98 18.63 13.28
N PRO A 250 -18.75 18.27 14.35
CA PRO A 250 -18.14 17.82 15.59
C PRO A 250 -17.47 16.44 15.53
N LEU A 251 -17.62 15.69 14.43
CA LEU A 251 -16.93 14.43 14.21
C LEU A 251 -15.57 14.67 13.52
N GLU A 252 -14.57 13.94 13.95
CA GLU A 252 -13.27 13.88 13.30
C GLU A 252 -13.24 12.69 12.33
N PHE A 253 -12.66 12.90 11.14
CA PHE A 253 -12.63 11.90 10.07
C PHE A 253 -11.22 11.70 9.55
N TRP A 254 -10.79 10.44 9.36
CA TRP A 254 -9.55 10.05 8.69
C TRP A 254 -9.68 8.66 8.06
N GLY A 255 -8.58 8.01 7.69
CA GLY A 255 -8.57 6.71 7.01
C GLY A 255 -8.66 6.85 5.50
N ASP A 256 -9.48 6.05 4.89
CA ASP A 256 -9.67 5.96 3.45
C ASP A 256 -11.16 6.10 3.09
N PRO A 257 -11.52 6.60 1.88
CA PRO A 257 -12.93 6.80 1.50
C PRO A 257 -13.79 5.54 1.52
N ARG A 258 -13.16 4.36 1.46
CA ARG A 258 -13.81 3.06 1.56
C ARG A 258 -13.94 2.54 3.00
N ALA A 259 -13.09 3.05 3.91
CA ALA A 259 -13.06 2.71 5.33
C ALA A 259 -12.78 3.97 6.15
N VAL A 260 -13.83 4.79 6.34
CA VAL A 260 -13.69 6.08 7.03
C VAL A 260 -13.67 5.87 8.53
N MET A 261 -12.58 6.25 9.15
CA MET A 261 -12.41 6.26 10.60
C MET A 261 -13.08 7.49 11.19
N VAL A 262 -13.83 7.30 12.26
CA VAL A 262 -14.64 8.36 12.89
C VAL A 262 -14.36 8.42 14.38
N LYS A 263 -14.20 9.63 14.91
CA LYS A 263 -14.10 9.89 16.34
C LYS A 263 -15.08 10.98 16.76
N GLY A 264 -15.76 10.78 17.88
CA GLY A 264 -16.69 11.76 18.47
C GLY A 264 -18.01 11.15 18.90
N SER A 265 -19.12 11.89 18.74
CA SER A 265 -20.43 11.48 19.22
C SER A 265 -20.95 10.19 18.59
N ALA A 266 -21.10 9.13 19.39
CA ALA A 266 -21.66 7.85 18.95
C ALA A 266 -23.06 7.99 18.32
N ARG A 267 -23.88 8.97 18.78
CA ARG A 267 -25.20 9.26 18.20
C ARG A 267 -25.05 9.78 16.77
N LEU A 268 -24.19 10.79 16.57
CA LEU A 268 -23.97 11.38 15.23
C LEU A 268 -23.31 10.36 14.28
N THR A 269 -22.42 9.51 14.79
CA THR A 269 -21.80 8.44 14.00
C THR A 269 -22.83 7.43 13.50
N ARG A 270 -23.81 7.02 14.34
CA ARG A 270 -24.89 6.13 13.90
C ARG A 270 -25.82 6.80 12.90
N GLU A 271 -26.23 8.06 13.17
CA GLU A 271 -27.04 8.82 12.21
C GLU A 271 -26.34 8.95 10.83
N LEU A 272 -25.01 9.14 10.83
CA LEU A 272 -24.22 9.19 9.60
C LEU A 272 -24.13 7.82 8.92
N CYS A 273 -23.99 6.75 9.69
CA CYS A 273 -24.02 5.38 9.20
C CYS A 273 -25.34 5.07 8.49
N ASP A 274 -26.47 5.41 9.11
CA ASP A 274 -27.82 5.22 8.54
C ASP A 274 -27.99 6.04 7.26
N LEU A 275 -27.52 7.30 7.26
CA LEU A 275 -27.59 8.20 6.10
C LEU A 275 -26.77 7.66 4.91
N THR A 276 -25.59 7.10 5.16
CA THR A 276 -24.67 6.64 4.11
C THR A 276 -24.91 5.21 3.68
N GLY A 277 -25.70 4.43 4.44
CA GLY A 277 -25.85 2.99 4.27
C GLY A 277 -24.58 2.20 4.57
N ALA A 278 -23.57 2.82 5.16
CA ALA A 278 -22.31 2.17 5.51
C ALA A 278 -22.53 1.08 6.57
N ARG A 279 -21.61 0.13 6.65
CA ARG A 279 -21.52 -0.76 7.80
C ARG A 279 -20.74 -0.09 8.92
N LEU A 280 -21.37 0.08 10.06
CA LEU A 280 -20.69 0.53 11.27
C LEU A 280 -19.85 -0.62 11.82
N VAL A 281 -18.57 -0.38 12.01
CA VAL A 281 -17.63 -1.35 12.58
C VAL A 281 -17.00 -0.76 13.83
N GLU A 282 -17.17 -1.46 14.94
CA GLU A 282 -16.63 -1.04 16.23
C GLU A 282 -15.18 -1.53 16.42
N PRO A 283 -14.40 -0.91 17.33
CA PRO A 283 -12.99 -1.26 17.56
C PRO A 283 -12.77 -2.75 17.86
N ALA A 284 -13.66 -3.39 18.61
CA ALA A 284 -13.57 -4.81 18.94
C ALA A 284 -13.58 -5.71 17.69
N GLU A 285 -14.22 -5.27 16.61
CA GLU A 285 -14.28 -6.00 15.36
C GLU A 285 -13.09 -5.65 14.43
N PHE A 286 -12.77 -4.35 14.27
CA PHE A 286 -11.78 -3.96 13.25
C PHE A 286 -10.33 -4.03 13.73
N VAL A 287 -10.04 -3.90 15.03
CA VAL A 287 -8.66 -3.99 15.54
C VAL A 287 -8.00 -5.32 15.18
N PRO A 288 -8.67 -6.49 15.26
CA PRO A 288 -8.10 -7.75 14.76
C PRO A 288 -7.74 -7.74 13.28
N TRP A 289 -8.39 -6.92 12.43
CA TRP A 289 -8.06 -6.83 11.01
C TRP A 289 -6.72 -6.12 10.76
N LEU A 290 -6.25 -5.33 11.73
CA LEU A 290 -4.93 -4.69 11.66
C LEU A 290 -3.77 -5.68 11.84
N GLY A 291 -4.09 -6.96 12.08
CA GLY A 291 -3.14 -8.06 12.22
C GLY A 291 -2.49 -8.17 13.59
N ASP A 292 -1.74 -9.26 13.76
CA ASP A 292 -1.11 -9.64 15.02
C ASP A 292 0.26 -8.95 15.22
N GLY A 293 0.76 -9.01 16.45
CA GLY A 293 2.07 -8.52 16.82
C GLY A 293 2.07 -7.58 18.02
N HIS A 294 3.25 -7.10 18.39
CA HIS A 294 3.36 -6.09 19.44
C HIS A 294 2.86 -4.75 18.89
N ALA A 295 1.79 -4.24 19.49
CA ALA A 295 1.16 -3.01 19.02
C ALA A 295 2.13 -1.81 19.05
N HIS A 296 2.11 -1.01 18.00
CA HIS A 296 2.84 0.24 17.94
C HIS A 296 2.44 1.15 19.11
N HIS A 297 3.40 1.82 19.74
CA HIS A 297 3.16 2.64 20.95
C HIS A 297 2.13 3.75 20.76
N HIS A 298 1.95 4.26 19.55
CA HIS A 298 0.92 5.24 19.21
C HIS A 298 -0.38 4.62 18.70
N LEU A 299 -0.50 3.29 18.55
CA LEU A 299 -1.68 2.68 17.96
C LEU A 299 -2.96 3.11 18.70
N ALA A 300 -2.98 2.96 20.03
CA ALA A 300 -4.17 3.27 20.83
C ALA A 300 -4.67 4.72 20.64
N SER A 301 -3.77 5.67 20.47
CA SER A 301 -4.11 7.08 20.25
C SER A 301 -4.54 7.40 18.81
N ARG A 302 -4.24 6.51 17.85
CA ARG A 302 -4.62 6.60 16.43
C ARG A 302 -5.93 5.88 16.11
N LEU A 303 -6.40 4.99 17.02
CA LEU A 303 -7.64 4.26 16.79
C LEU A 303 -8.86 5.19 16.83
N PRO A 304 -9.84 5.00 15.92
CA PRO A 304 -11.13 5.70 15.93
C PRO A 304 -12.08 5.09 16.98
N ASP A 305 -13.19 5.78 17.20
CA ASP A 305 -14.32 5.22 17.97
C ASP A 305 -15.14 4.23 17.12
N ALA A 306 -15.12 4.38 15.80
CA ALA A 306 -15.76 3.46 14.84
C ALA A 306 -15.17 3.63 13.44
N VAL A 307 -15.40 2.64 12.58
CA VAL A 307 -15.13 2.70 11.14
C VAL A 307 -16.45 2.62 10.39
N LEU A 308 -16.67 3.55 9.46
CA LEU A 308 -17.75 3.47 8.47
C LEU A 308 -17.19 2.76 7.23
N LEU A 309 -17.52 1.49 7.06
CA LEU A 309 -17.12 0.70 5.90
C LEU A 309 -18.15 0.90 4.79
N ALA A 310 -17.72 1.51 3.68
CA ALA A 310 -18.60 1.81 2.56
C ALA A 310 -19.08 0.54 1.85
N GLN A 311 -20.31 0.56 1.32
CA GLN A 311 -20.86 -0.53 0.53
C GLN A 311 -20.09 -0.69 -0.81
N PRO A 312 -20.15 -1.86 -1.46
CA PRO A 312 -19.60 -2.04 -2.80
C PRO A 312 -20.09 -0.95 -3.76
N GLY A 313 -19.19 -0.38 -4.55
CA GLY A 313 -19.51 0.72 -5.48
C GLY A 313 -19.73 2.08 -4.81
N GLN A 314 -19.46 2.24 -3.53
CA GLN A 314 -19.63 3.49 -2.80
C GLN A 314 -18.34 3.95 -2.13
N VAL A 315 -18.24 5.26 -1.92
CA VAL A 315 -17.24 5.93 -1.06
C VAL A 315 -17.92 6.97 -0.19
N ILE A 316 -17.39 7.17 1.00
CA ILE A 316 -17.82 8.21 1.93
C ILE A 316 -16.74 9.27 1.95
N LEU A 317 -17.13 10.51 1.66
CA LEU A 317 -16.23 11.64 1.41
C LEU A 317 -16.53 12.81 2.37
N PRO A 318 -16.01 12.74 3.62
CA PRO A 318 -16.04 13.86 4.54
C PRO A 318 -15.26 15.08 4.01
N TRP A 319 -15.26 16.18 4.76
CA TRP A 319 -14.44 17.35 4.43
C TRP A 319 -12.95 16.98 4.36
N GLY A 320 -12.28 17.46 3.32
CA GLY A 320 -10.85 17.23 3.10
C GLY A 320 -10.51 15.95 2.31
N PHE A 321 -11.48 15.05 2.08
CA PHE A 321 -11.28 13.89 1.23
C PHE A 321 -11.40 14.26 -0.26
N ASP A 322 -10.56 13.63 -1.10
CA ASP A 322 -10.55 13.94 -2.54
C ASP A 322 -11.75 13.28 -3.23
N LYS A 323 -12.62 14.11 -3.80
CA LYS A 323 -13.83 13.69 -4.51
C LYS A 323 -13.64 13.53 -6.02
N ARG A 324 -12.47 13.90 -6.55
CA ARG A 324 -12.20 13.94 -7.99
C ARG A 324 -11.86 12.57 -8.57
N LEU A 325 -11.41 11.64 -7.73
CA LEU A 325 -11.01 10.30 -8.16
C LEU A 325 -12.20 9.51 -8.71
N VAL A 326 -11.91 8.55 -9.58
CA VAL A 326 -12.87 7.64 -10.21
C VAL A 326 -12.72 6.21 -9.69
N GLY A 327 -11.48 5.76 -9.48
CA GLY A 327 -11.17 4.52 -8.78
C GLY A 327 -10.80 4.78 -7.33
N TYR A 328 -11.15 3.87 -6.43
CA TYR A 328 -10.84 3.96 -5.00
C TYR A 328 -10.50 2.57 -4.46
N HIS A 329 -9.84 2.56 -3.32
CA HIS A 329 -9.47 1.39 -2.53
C HIS A 329 -9.49 1.73 -1.03
N GLY A 330 -9.12 0.81 -0.16
CA GLY A 330 -9.08 1.00 1.30
C GLY A 330 -10.08 0.16 2.07
N GLY A 331 -10.97 -0.55 1.36
CA GLY A 331 -11.99 -1.43 1.93
C GLY A 331 -11.59 -2.90 2.07
N LEU A 332 -12.59 -3.77 2.08
CA LEU A 332 -12.44 -5.21 2.28
C LEU A 332 -12.95 -6.05 1.11
N GLU A 333 -13.44 -5.43 0.04
CA GLU A 333 -13.94 -6.16 -1.11
C GLU A 333 -12.80 -6.92 -1.81
N LYS A 334 -13.11 -8.09 -2.37
CA LYS A 334 -12.10 -8.91 -3.07
C LYS A 334 -11.30 -8.13 -4.10
N ILE A 335 -11.98 -7.27 -4.85
CA ILE A 335 -11.36 -6.41 -5.85
C ILE A 335 -10.33 -5.43 -5.27
N GLU A 336 -10.40 -5.13 -3.97
CA GLU A 336 -9.48 -4.25 -3.25
C GLU A 336 -8.36 -5.03 -2.55
N VAL A 337 -8.66 -6.23 -2.03
CA VAL A 337 -7.74 -6.97 -1.15
C VAL A 337 -7.05 -8.17 -1.78
N ASP A 338 -7.61 -8.75 -2.87
CA ASP A 338 -7.00 -9.89 -3.53
C ASP A 338 -5.89 -9.40 -4.48
N ILE A 339 -4.63 -9.64 -4.09
CA ILE A 339 -3.44 -9.24 -4.82
C ILE A 339 -2.66 -10.48 -5.31
N PRO A 340 -1.98 -10.41 -6.46
CA PRO A 340 -1.24 -11.55 -6.97
C PRO A 340 0.07 -11.80 -6.22
N LEU A 341 0.48 -13.06 -6.12
CA LEU A 341 1.86 -13.44 -5.96
C LEU A 341 2.36 -13.97 -7.30
N LEU A 342 3.32 -13.29 -7.88
CA LEU A 342 4.02 -13.71 -9.09
C LEU A 342 5.36 -14.29 -8.70
N VAL A 343 5.73 -15.41 -9.30
CA VAL A 343 7.03 -16.08 -9.06
C VAL A 343 7.60 -16.51 -10.40
N ARG A 344 8.85 -16.14 -10.68
CA ARG A 344 9.57 -16.71 -11.81
C ARG A 344 9.97 -18.13 -11.47
N GLY A 345 9.44 -19.10 -12.23
CA GLY A 345 9.79 -20.53 -12.16
C GLY A 345 11.20 -20.83 -12.67
#